data_4e2ca1da4d50f051d7604a3b47e8fe89
#
_entry.id   4e2ca1da4d50f051d7604a3b47e8fe89
#
_cell.length_a   1.000
_cell.length_b   1.000
_cell.length_c   1.000
_cell.angle_alpha   90.00
_cell.angle_beta   90.00
_cell.angle_gamma   90.00
#
_symmetry.space_group_name_H-M   'P 1'
#
loop_
_entity.id
_entity.type
_entity.pdbx_description
1 polymer ?
#
loop_
_entity_poly.entity_id
_entity_poly.type
_entity_poly.pdbx_seq_one_letter_code
_entity_poly.pdbx_strand_id
1 'polypeptide(L)'
;MIEVDILLIKQIELKYLSKIKKLLYLLAVDGPVAPNVSQLATEIQTSRATVMNYIKYLADARLINMVYPKGEEFPKKPSKLMMHNTNLMYSIYPVKVEEQDVLDTFFMNTLYKDHKLYKGDKGTSFMVDNGLHFRICAEGCKFKNNPNVYYALHKLELGHGNMIPLWLFG
;
A
#
# COMPACT_ATOMS: atom_id res chain seq x y z
N MET A 1 14.89 9.65 -12.06
CA MET A 1 14.44 9.79 -10.65
C MET A 1 14.48 8.44 -9.93
N ILE A 2 13.63 7.46 -10.21
CA ILE A 2 13.65 6.13 -9.54
C ILE A 2 15.03 5.45 -9.53
N GLU A 3 15.77 5.51 -10.63
CA GLU A 3 17.08 4.86 -10.75
C GLU A 3 18.13 5.48 -9.83
N VAL A 4 18.15 6.79 -9.70
CA VAL A 4 19.12 7.51 -8.87
C VAL A 4 18.83 7.27 -7.39
N ASP A 5 17.56 7.32 -6.99
CA ASP A 5 17.17 7.19 -5.59
C ASP A 5 17.47 5.77 -5.05
N ILE A 6 17.17 4.72 -5.82
CA ILE A 6 17.47 3.34 -5.42
C ILE A 6 18.97 3.08 -5.35
N LEU A 7 19.74 3.56 -6.32
CA LEU A 7 21.19 3.36 -6.36
C LEU A 7 21.91 4.11 -5.24
N LEU A 8 21.49 5.34 -4.92
CA LEU A 8 22.08 6.15 -3.86
C LEU A 8 21.78 5.61 -2.47
N ILE A 9 20.54 5.14 -2.23
CA ILE A 9 20.11 4.71 -0.89
C ILE A 9 20.82 3.41 -0.44
N LYS A 10 21.08 2.47 -1.36
CA LYS A 10 21.54 1.11 -0.99
C LYS A 10 22.80 0.63 -1.72
N GLN A 11 23.48 1.48 -2.49
CA GLN A 11 24.66 1.08 -3.31
C GLN A 11 24.41 -0.18 -4.16
N ILE A 12 23.19 -0.27 -4.74
CA ILE A 12 22.78 -1.41 -5.52
C ILE A 12 23.54 -1.42 -6.85
N GLU A 13 24.16 -2.56 -7.19
CA GLU A 13 24.82 -2.71 -8.48
C GLU A 13 23.81 -2.61 -9.63
N LEU A 14 24.18 -1.92 -10.71
CA LEU A 14 23.34 -1.70 -11.90
C LEU A 14 22.70 -2.98 -12.46
N LYS A 15 23.41 -4.12 -12.33
CA LYS A 15 22.90 -5.43 -12.80
C LYS A 15 21.60 -5.89 -12.11
N TYR A 16 21.31 -5.39 -10.90
CA TYR A 16 20.09 -5.75 -10.17
C TYR A 16 18.94 -4.79 -10.42
N LEU A 17 19.22 -3.61 -10.96
CA LEU A 17 18.22 -2.56 -11.16
C LEU A 17 17.09 -3.02 -12.08
N SER A 18 17.39 -3.79 -13.13
CA SER A 18 16.38 -4.34 -14.04
C SER A 18 15.40 -5.27 -13.34
N LYS A 19 15.89 -6.08 -12.40
CA LYS A 19 15.03 -6.99 -11.59
C LYS A 19 14.16 -6.21 -10.62
N ILE A 20 14.68 -5.16 -10.00
CA ILE A 20 13.93 -4.29 -9.08
C ILE A 20 12.84 -3.52 -9.84
N LYS A 21 13.15 -3.00 -11.04
CA LYS A 21 12.14 -2.35 -11.90
C LYS A 21 11.03 -3.33 -12.31
N LYS A 22 11.40 -4.55 -12.71
CA LYS A 22 10.42 -5.59 -13.05
C LYS A 22 9.56 -5.95 -11.83
N LEU A 23 10.16 -6.05 -10.64
CA LEU A 23 9.40 -6.29 -9.41
C LEU A 23 8.40 -5.16 -9.13
N LEU A 24 8.83 -3.90 -9.22
CA LEU A 24 7.95 -2.75 -9.01
C LEU A 24 6.77 -2.76 -9.99
N TYR A 25 7.03 -3.08 -11.26
CA TYR A 25 5.98 -3.23 -12.27
C TYR A 25 4.98 -4.34 -11.91
N LEU A 26 5.46 -5.53 -11.50
CA LEU A 26 4.60 -6.65 -11.10
C LEU A 26 3.73 -6.27 -9.89
N LEU A 27 4.30 -5.59 -8.90
CA LEU A 27 3.55 -5.10 -7.74
C LEU A 27 2.49 -4.06 -8.11
N ALA A 28 2.75 -3.21 -9.12
CA ALA A 28 1.76 -2.27 -9.61
C ALA A 28 0.61 -2.95 -10.37
N VAL A 29 0.91 -4.03 -11.09
CA VAL A 29 -0.10 -4.85 -11.81
C VAL A 29 -0.98 -5.63 -10.85
N ASP A 30 -0.39 -6.21 -9.80
CA ASP A 30 -1.12 -7.01 -8.79
C ASP A 30 -2.06 -6.15 -7.93
N GLY A 31 -1.74 -4.85 -7.78
CA GLY A 31 -2.48 -3.95 -6.91
C GLY A 31 -2.22 -4.16 -5.41
N PRO A 32 -3.06 -3.61 -4.52
CA PRO A 32 -2.87 -3.65 -3.06
C PRO A 32 -3.20 -5.02 -2.46
N VAL A 33 -2.34 -6.01 -2.68
CA VAL A 33 -2.52 -7.40 -2.21
C VAL A 33 -1.36 -7.90 -1.35
N ALA A 34 -1.57 -9.03 -0.69
CA ALA A 34 -0.50 -9.76 -0.03
C ALA A 34 0.44 -10.37 -1.10
N PRO A 35 1.76 -10.06 -1.08
CA PRO A 35 2.66 -10.51 -2.13
C PRO A 35 2.79 -12.03 -2.17
N ASN A 36 2.70 -12.63 -3.35
CA ASN A 36 3.12 -14.00 -3.58
C ASN A 36 4.64 -14.06 -3.82
N VAL A 37 5.43 -14.05 -2.75
CA VAL A 37 6.90 -13.97 -2.82
C VAL A 37 7.51 -15.11 -3.65
N SER A 38 6.90 -16.31 -3.67
CA SER A 38 7.41 -17.44 -4.46
C SER A 38 7.21 -17.20 -5.96
N GLN A 39 6.04 -16.73 -6.36
CA GLN A 39 5.74 -16.36 -7.74
C GLN A 39 6.64 -15.22 -8.21
N LEU A 40 6.74 -14.14 -7.43
CA LEU A 40 7.61 -13.01 -7.73
C LEU A 40 9.08 -13.43 -7.89
N ALA A 41 9.56 -14.37 -7.05
CA ALA A 41 10.92 -14.91 -7.16
C ALA A 41 11.15 -15.63 -8.50
N THR A 42 10.18 -16.40 -8.96
CA THR A 42 10.21 -17.06 -10.28
C THR A 42 10.20 -16.03 -11.40
N GLU A 43 9.28 -15.05 -11.36
CA GLU A 43 9.11 -14.01 -12.39
C GLU A 43 10.35 -13.14 -12.61
N ILE A 44 11.08 -12.81 -11.53
CA ILE A 44 12.31 -12.01 -11.63
C ILE A 44 13.58 -12.85 -11.55
N GLN A 45 13.46 -14.17 -11.58
CA GLN A 45 14.56 -15.14 -11.58
C GLN A 45 15.56 -14.89 -10.42
N THR A 46 15.08 -14.98 -9.20
CA THR A 46 15.89 -14.77 -7.99
C THR A 46 15.36 -15.59 -6.79
N SER A 47 16.02 -15.50 -5.65
CA SER A 47 15.57 -16.17 -4.43
C SER A 47 14.44 -15.39 -3.74
N ARG A 48 13.63 -16.09 -2.93
CA ARG A 48 12.58 -15.47 -2.09
C ARG A 48 13.16 -14.43 -1.12
N ALA A 49 14.33 -14.71 -0.54
CA ALA A 49 15.02 -13.78 0.35
C ALA A 49 15.42 -12.49 -0.40
N THR A 50 15.91 -12.62 -1.63
CA THR A 50 16.27 -11.48 -2.48
C THR A 50 15.02 -10.64 -2.84
N VAL A 51 13.88 -11.29 -3.15
CA VAL A 51 12.61 -10.57 -3.38
C VAL A 51 12.23 -9.73 -2.16
N MET A 52 12.30 -10.31 -0.96
CA MET A 52 11.99 -9.58 0.28
C MET A 52 12.93 -8.39 0.50
N ASN A 53 14.22 -8.55 0.19
CA ASN A 53 15.17 -7.43 0.26
C ASN A 53 14.83 -6.34 -0.77
N TYR A 54 14.46 -6.71 -1.99
CA TYR A 54 14.05 -5.73 -3.02
C TYR A 54 12.77 -5.01 -2.65
N ILE A 55 11.79 -5.71 -2.05
CA ILE A 55 10.59 -5.08 -1.47
C ILE A 55 10.99 -4.04 -0.41
N LYS A 56 11.93 -4.40 0.48
CA LYS A 56 12.45 -3.46 1.49
C LYS A 56 13.14 -2.25 0.85
N TYR A 57 13.93 -2.44 -0.20
CA TYR A 57 14.59 -1.33 -0.93
C TYR A 57 13.56 -0.39 -1.58
N LEU A 58 12.51 -0.95 -2.21
CA LEU A 58 11.42 -0.16 -2.79
C LEU A 58 10.66 0.63 -1.72
N ALA A 59 10.46 0.05 -0.55
CA ALA A 59 9.82 0.74 0.58
C ALA A 59 10.69 1.86 1.15
N ASP A 60 12.00 1.61 1.34
CA ASP A 60 12.96 2.62 1.80
C ASP A 60 13.07 3.81 0.81
N ALA A 61 12.94 3.52 -0.49
CA ALA A 61 12.90 4.52 -1.56
C ALA A 61 11.53 5.22 -1.69
N ARG A 62 10.56 4.92 -0.83
CA ARG A 62 9.19 5.47 -0.87
C ARG A 62 8.47 5.24 -2.21
N LEU A 63 8.68 4.08 -2.82
CA LEU A 63 7.96 3.65 -4.02
C LEU A 63 6.76 2.77 -3.69
N ILE A 64 6.85 2.04 -2.58
CA ILE A 64 5.77 1.20 -2.04
C ILE A 64 5.64 1.39 -0.52
N ASN A 65 4.48 1.01 0.00
CA ASN A 65 4.19 0.88 1.43
C ASN A 65 3.99 -0.60 1.78
N MET A 66 4.55 -1.03 2.91
CA MET A 66 4.35 -2.35 3.49
C MET A 66 3.37 -2.27 4.64
N VAL A 67 2.25 -2.97 4.56
CA VAL A 67 1.23 -3.01 5.62
C VAL A 67 1.32 -4.34 6.36
N TYR A 68 1.46 -4.28 7.68
CA TYR A 68 1.56 -5.44 8.57
C TYR A 68 0.41 -5.47 9.59
N PRO A 69 0.10 -6.62 10.18
CA PRO A 69 -0.64 -6.66 11.43
C PRO A 69 0.13 -5.91 12.53
N LYS A 70 -0.57 -5.41 13.53
CA LYS A 70 0.06 -4.74 14.68
C LYS A 70 1.05 -5.70 15.38
N GLY A 71 2.27 -5.21 15.64
CA GLY A 71 3.36 -5.99 16.24
C GLY A 71 4.16 -6.85 15.27
N GLU A 72 3.86 -6.77 13.97
CA GLU A 72 4.66 -7.41 12.94
C GLU A 72 5.37 -6.38 12.05
N GLU A 73 6.55 -6.73 11.55
CA GLU A 73 7.38 -5.90 10.69
C GLU A 73 8.34 -6.74 9.84
N PHE A 74 9.10 -6.09 8.98
CA PHE A 74 10.20 -6.75 8.25
C PHE A 74 11.18 -7.43 9.24
N PRO A 75 11.68 -8.67 8.94
CA PRO A 75 11.65 -9.36 7.67
C PRO A 75 10.43 -10.27 7.40
N LYS A 76 9.38 -10.20 8.21
CA LYS A 76 8.16 -10.96 7.91
C LYS A 76 7.54 -10.50 6.59
N LYS A 77 6.75 -11.40 5.98
CA LYS A 77 5.99 -11.07 4.78
C LYS A 77 4.87 -10.08 5.10
N PRO A 78 4.76 -8.95 4.41
CA PRO A 78 3.67 -8.01 4.63
C PRO A 78 2.30 -8.62 4.25
N SER A 79 1.27 -8.18 4.94
CA SER A 79 -0.11 -8.56 4.64
C SER A 79 -0.66 -7.89 3.38
N LYS A 80 -0.13 -6.71 3.06
CA LYS A 80 -0.49 -5.95 1.86
C LYS A 80 0.73 -5.14 1.41
N LEU A 81 0.96 -5.08 0.10
CA LEU A 81 1.86 -4.11 -0.54
C LEU A 81 1.01 -3.11 -1.32
N MET A 82 1.38 -1.85 -1.28
CA MET A 82 0.66 -0.77 -1.97
C MET A 82 1.67 0.16 -2.61
N MET A 83 1.33 0.79 -3.74
CA MET A 83 2.13 1.91 -4.23
C MET A 83 2.20 3.01 -3.17
N HIS A 84 3.30 3.76 -3.13
CA HIS A 84 3.45 4.79 -2.12
C HIS A 84 2.44 5.92 -2.29
N ASN A 85 2.11 6.28 -3.53
CA ASN A 85 1.09 7.27 -3.84
C ASN A 85 0.32 6.93 -5.13
N THR A 86 -0.80 7.61 -5.34
CA THR A 86 -1.71 7.36 -6.46
C THR A 86 -1.08 7.71 -7.82
N ASN A 87 -0.19 8.72 -7.89
CA ASN A 87 0.49 9.07 -9.14
C ASN A 87 1.38 7.94 -9.65
N LEU A 88 2.04 7.20 -8.75
CA LEU A 88 2.84 6.01 -9.11
C LEU A 88 1.96 4.90 -9.71
N MET A 89 0.74 4.70 -9.21
CA MET A 89 -0.18 3.71 -9.76
C MET A 89 -0.44 4.01 -11.25
N TYR A 90 -0.86 5.23 -11.56
CA TYR A 90 -1.17 5.65 -12.92
C TYR A 90 0.07 5.76 -13.82
N SER A 91 1.24 6.10 -13.28
CA SER A 91 2.48 6.23 -14.06
C SER A 91 3.09 4.89 -14.44
N ILE A 92 2.92 3.85 -13.62
CA ILE A 92 3.55 2.54 -13.84
C ILE A 92 2.60 1.61 -14.59
N TYR A 93 1.31 1.54 -14.21
CA TYR A 93 0.32 0.66 -14.84
C TYR A 93 -1.07 1.29 -14.86
N PRO A 94 -1.38 2.18 -15.84
CA PRO A 94 -2.64 2.92 -15.88
C PRO A 94 -3.84 2.09 -16.36
N VAL A 95 -3.62 0.89 -16.90
CA VAL A 95 -4.64 0.12 -17.66
C VAL A 95 -5.75 -0.41 -16.76
N LYS A 96 -5.42 -0.74 -15.49
CA LYS A 96 -6.37 -1.36 -14.56
C LYS A 96 -6.14 -0.83 -13.15
N VAL A 97 -6.56 0.40 -12.92
CA VAL A 97 -6.52 1.00 -11.59
C VAL A 97 -7.94 1.01 -11.03
N GLU A 98 -8.20 0.18 -10.03
CA GLU A 98 -9.49 0.10 -9.37
C GLU A 98 -9.69 1.30 -8.43
N GLU A 99 -10.89 1.88 -8.41
CA GLU A 99 -11.20 3.04 -7.56
C GLU A 99 -10.88 2.79 -6.08
N GLN A 100 -11.24 1.62 -5.57
CA GLN A 100 -10.98 1.26 -4.16
C GLN A 100 -9.48 1.27 -3.84
N ASP A 101 -8.63 0.82 -4.76
CA ASP A 101 -7.18 0.80 -4.60
C ASP A 101 -6.59 2.21 -4.57
N VAL A 102 -7.15 3.12 -5.36
CA VAL A 102 -6.78 4.55 -5.34
C VAL A 102 -7.12 5.16 -3.98
N LEU A 103 -8.33 4.91 -3.47
CA LEU A 103 -8.79 5.46 -2.20
C LEU A 103 -7.99 4.90 -1.01
N ASP A 104 -7.72 3.60 -0.99
CA ASP A 104 -6.87 2.95 0.03
C ASP A 104 -5.45 3.55 0.00
N THR A 105 -4.88 3.74 -1.21
CA THR A 105 -3.55 4.31 -1.39
C THR A 105 -3.50 5.78 -0.98
N PHE A 106 -4.51 6.56 -1.33
CA PHE A 106 -4.66 7.95 -0.90
C PHE A 106 -4.68 8.04 0.63
N PHE A 107 -5.57 7.28 1.28
CA PHE A 107 -5.69 7.27 2.74
C PHE A 107 -4.37 6.88 3.43
N MET A 108 -3.70 5.84 2.93
CA MET A 108 -2.40 5.42 3.44
C MET A 108 -1.35 6.52 3.28
N ASN A 109 -1.28 7.14 2.10
CA ASN A 109 -0.27 8.16 1.79
C ASN A 109 -0.44 9.44 2.63
N THR A 110 -1.67 9.85 2.91
CA THR A 110 -1.94 11.06 3.69
C THR A 110 -1.61 10.90 5.17
N LEU A 111 -1.79 9.71 5.71
CA LEU A 111 -1.61 9.47 7.16
C LEU A 111 -0.24 8.89 7.54
N TYR A 112 0.49 8.25 6.61
CA TYR A 112 1.69 7.47 6.95
C TYR A 112 2.80 8.26 7.64
N LYS A 113 2.84 9.58 7.44
CA LYS A 113 3.88 10.46 7.99
C LYS A 113 3.71 10.66 9.50
N ASP A 114 2.49 10.85 9.93
CA ASP A 114 2.16 11.26 11.30
C ASP A 114 1.52 10.13 12.12
N HIS A 115 1.08 9.06 11.46
CA HIS A 115 0.37 7.93 12.05
C HIS A 115 0.94 6.59 11.62
N LYS A 116 0.81 5.57 12.47
CA LYS A 116 1.14 4.19 12.15
C LYS A 116 -0.09 3.47 11.62
N LEU A 117 0.00 2.95 10.39
CA LEU A 117 -1.08 2.20 9.78
C LEU A 117 -0.74 0.71 9.76
N TYR A 118 -1.69 -0.08 10.22
CA TYR A 118 -1.62 -1.53 10.27
C TYR A 118 -2.75 -2.15 9.45
N LYS A 119 -2.62 -3.44 9.16
CA LYS A 119 -3.71 -4.22 8.56
C LYS A 119 -4.95 -4.11 9.41
N GLY A 120 -6.07 -3.76 8.80
CA GLY A 120 -7.38 -3.79 9.44
C GLY A 120 -7.89 -5.21 9.71
N ASP A 121 -8.80 -5.33 10.66
CA ASP A 121 -9.53 -6.58 10.94
C ASP A 121 -10.62 -6.85 9.88
N LYS A 122 -11.39 -7.96 10.07
CA LYS A 122 -12.50 -8.28 9.17
C LYS A 122 -13.47 -7.10 9.00
N GLY A 123 -13.60 -6.62 7.77
CA GLY A 123 -14.52 -5.53 7.40
C GLY A 123 -13.93 -4.13 7.54
N THR A 124 -12.65 -3.99 7.88
CA THR A 124 -11.94 -2.71 7.91
C THR A 124 -10.76 -2.72 6.95
N SER A 125 -10.40 -1.55 6.41
CA SER A 125 -9.25 -1.39 5.51
C SER A 125 -7.95 -1.28 6.31
N PHE A 126 -7.94 -0.43 7.33
CA PHE A 126 -6.77 -0.16 8.17
C PHE A 126 -7.15 -0.04 9.64
N MET A 127 -6.17 -0.33 10.49
CA MET A 127 -6.12 0.12 11.86
C MET A 127 -5.05 1.20 11.98
N VAL A 128 -5.40 2.35 12.55
CA VAL A 128 -4.51 3.49 12.73
C VAL A 128 -4.14 3.60 14.21
N ASP A 129 -2.85 3.78 14.46
CA ASP A 129 -2.25 3.93 15.79
C ASP A 129 -2.66 2.83 16.79
N ASN A 130 -3.34 3.20 17.88
CA ASN A 130 -3.65 2.29 18.98
C ASN A 130 -5.05 1.66 18.92
N GLY A 131 -5.67 1.64 17.75
CA GLY A 131 -6.93 0.90 17.58
C GLY A 131 -8.07 1.68 16.94
N LEU A 132 -7.79 2.75 16.21
CA LEU A 132 -8.80 3.40 15.39
C LEU A 132 -8.99 2.59 14.10
N HIS A 133 -10.13 1.93 13.97
CA HIS A 133 -10.46 1.10 12.83
C HIS A 133 -11.14 1.92 11.73
N PHE A 134 -10.57 1.91 10.53
CA PHE A 134 -11.10 2.61 9.37
C PHE A 134 -11.51 1.63 8.26
N ARG A 135 -12.67 1.89 7.68
CA ARG A 135 -13.09 1.30 6.41
C ARG A 135 -13.19 2.40 5.36
N ILE A 136 -12.39 2.27 4.33
CA ILE A 136 -12.42 3.16 3.17
C ILE A 136 -13.43 2.61 2.18
N CYS A 137 -14.32 3.46 1.69
CA CYS A 137 -15.40 3.05 0.81
C CYS A 137 -15.47 3.92 -0.43
N ALA A 138 -15.37 3.27 -1.60
CA ALA A 138 -15.76 3.85 -2.87
C ALA A 138 -17.28 4.08 -2.95
N GLU A 139 -17.74 4.78 -3.97
CA GLU A 139 -19.15 4.99 -4.20
C GLU A 139 -19.93 3.67 -4.31
N GLY A 140 -21.10 3.61 -3.67
CA GLY A 140 -21.95 2.40 -3.67
C GLY A 140 -21.47 1.25 -2.77
N CYS A 141 -20.42 1.43 -2.01
CA CYS A 141 -19.96 0.47 -1.01
C CYS A 141 -21.05 0.16 0.02
N LYS A 142 -21.43 -1.10 0.12
CA LYS A 142 -22.42 -1.56 1.12
C LYS A 142 -21.71 -1.95 2.41
N PHE A 143 -22.18 -1.43 3.54
CA PHE A 143 -21.71 -1.80 4.86
C PHE A 143 -22.83 -1.72 5.90
N LYS A 144 -22.68 -2.51 6.96
CA LYS A 144 -23.49 -2.30 8.17
C LYS A 144 -22.76 -1.29 9.05
N ASN A 145 -23.45 -0.24 9.48
CA ASN A 145 -22.84 0.73 10.39
C ASN A 145 -22.44 0.04 11.71
N ASN A 146 -21.16 0.17 12.05
CA ASN A 146 -20.59 -0.33 13.29
C ASN A 146 -20.04 0.87 14.07
N PRO A 147 -20.52 1.16 15.29
CA PRO A 147 -20.07 2.33 16.06
C PRO A 147 -18.56 2.31 16.40
N ASN A 148 -17.92 1.15 16.35
CA ASN A 148 -16.48 0.99 16.63
C ASN A 148 -15.60 1.14 15.37
N VAL A 149 -16.19 1.47 14.21
CA VAL A 149 -15.48 1.62 12.94
C VAL A 149 -15.77 3.00 12.36
N TYR A 150 -14.75 3.71 11.98
CA TYR A 150 -14.85 4.94 11.19
C TYR A 150 -14.93 4.60 9.71
N TYR A 151 -15.85 5.25 9.00
CA TYR A 151 -16.05 5.04 7.57
C TYR A 151 -15.56 6.28 6.81
N ALA A 152 -14.43 6.16 6.11
CA ALA A 152 -13.93 7.20 5.23
C ALA A 152 -14.59 7.02 3.85
N LEU A 153 -15.56 7.87 3.54
CA LEU A 153 -16.45 7.72 2.38
C LEU A 153 -16.04 8.67 1.25
N HIS A 154 -15.85 8.09 0.05
CA HIS A 154 -15.70 8.88 -1.17
C HIS A 154 -17.02 9.57 -1.53
N LYS A 155 -16.94 10.80 -2.01
CA LYS A 155 -18.08 11.65 -2.39
C LYS A 155 -19.07 12.01 -1.27
N LEU A 156 -18.73 11.77 -0.01
CA LEU A 156 -19.48 12.34 1.10
C LEU A 156 -19.07 13.81 1.27
N GLU A 157 -20.01 14.74 1.26
CA GLU A 157 -19.73 16.17 1.44
C GLU A 157 -19.66 16.57 2.91
N LEU A 158 -20.59 16.10 3.73
CA LEU A 158 -20.68 16.42 5.16
C LEU A 158 -20.67 15.13 5.98
N GLY A 159 -19.76 15.09 6.95
CA GLY A 159 -19.66 13.95 7.87
C GLY A 159 -20.80 13.95 8.91
N HIS A 160 -21.16 12.76 9.37
CA HIS A 160 -22.08 12.57 10.49
C HIS A 160 -21.78 11.28 11.26
N GLY A 161 -21.79 11.36 12.58
CA GLY A 161 -21.46 10.20 13.42
C GLY A 161 -20.03 9.71 13.16
N ASN A 162 -19.89 8.43 12.79
CA ASN A 162 -18.63 7.80 12.43
C ASN A 162 -18.35 7.76 10.91
N MET A 163 -19.13 8.47 10.11
CA MET A 163 -18.95 8.65 8.68
C MET A 163 -18.21 9.95 8.41
N ILE A 164 -17.03 9.86 7.82
CA ILE A 164 -16.10 10.97 7.60
C ILE A 164 -15.88 11.11 6.08
N PRO A 165 -16.00 12.32 5.52
CA PRO A 165 -15.61 12.56 4.14
C PRO A 165 -14.14 12.20 3.93
N LEU A 166 -13.85 11.39 2.89
CA LEU A 166 -12.46 10.96 2.64
C LEU A 166 -11.52 12.14 2.33
N TRP A 167 -12.03 13.20 1.71
CA TRP A 167 -11.24 14.38 1.37
C TRP A 167 -10.71 15.16 2.59
N LEU A 168 -11.27 14.95 3.80
CA LEU A 168 -10.77 15.57 5.03
C LEU A 168 -9.41 15.02 5.49
N PHE A 169 -8.96 13.91 4.94
CA PHE A 169 -7.67 13.32 5.28
C PHE A 169 -6.51 13.85 4.42
N GLY A 170 -6.76 14.61 3.36
CA GLY A 170 -5.75 15.10 2.43
C GLY A 170 -5.59 16.60 2.31
#